data_26777dc9576fa6ec6a4f7e666a5d1cbb
#
_entry.id   26777dc9576fa6ec6a4f7e666a5d1cbb
#
_cell.length_a   1.000
_cell.length_b   1.000
_cell.length_c   1.000
_cell.angle_alpha   90.00
_cell.angle_beta   90.00
_cell.angle_gamma   90.00
#
_symmetry.space_group_name_H-M   'P 1'
#
loop_
_entity.id
_entity.type
_entity.pdbx_description
1 polymer ?
#
loop_
_entity_poly.entity_id
_entity_poly.type
_entity_poly.pdbx_seq_one_letter_code
_entity_poly.pdbx_strand_id
1 'polypeptide(L)'
;MHVSVFEASQRVLAKVAVSGGGRCNCTNSFEGVTDLQQVYPRGHRLMKRLFNIFGPADAYRWFEQRGVALTTQSDHCVFPRSQNAQTIINLFLSEAERLGVEVVTGRRIGCLKDLSDFDFVAVTTGGQPRTEALEWLEQPVEPPVPSLFSFSIDDDILHALMGTVVNGASAMIPATKWRSSGPLLITHWGMSGPCILRLSSYAARHLHDAGYHSPLVVNWLGLRETEVLLLITEAVHRHPHKLITSVSPSPALTTALWQYLMRKALGQRANAPWDSLNQREMNRMVNTLTNDNYLITGRAPFKDEFVTCGGVSLKAVNSSTLESKSHPHLFFAGEVLDIDGVTGGFNFQAAWTTAFTVAKAIDDKYNIL
;
A
#
# COMPACT_ATOMS: atom_id res chain seq x y z
N MET A 1 25.50 5.57 -26.00
CA MET A 1 25.09 6.43 -24.87
C MET A 1 25.89 6.03 -23.65
N HIS A 2 26.51 6.97 -22.92
CA HIS A 2 27.12 6.73 -21.60
C HIS A 2 26.06 7.00 -20.54
N VAL A 3 25.94 6.12 -19.53
CA VAL A 3 24.94 6.22 -18.47
C VAL A 3 25.61 6.18 -17.10
N SER A 4 25.36 7.21 -16.27
CA SER A 4 25.82 7.27 -14.88
C SER A 4 24.61 7.30 -13.95
N VAL A 5 24.62 6.48 -12.89
CA VAL A 5 23.60 6.42 -11.85
C VAL A 5 24.19 6.95 -10.55
N PHE A 6 23.61 8.02 -9.99
CA PHE A 6 24.02 8.60 -8.72
C PHE A 6 23.08 8.14 -7.60
N GLU A 7 23.63 7.49 -6.59
CA GLU A 7 22.92 7.04 -5.40
C GLU A 7 23.46 7.76 -4.15
N ALA A 8 22.56 8.37 -3.38
CA ALA A 8 22.94 9.14 -2.20
C ALA A 8 23.50 8.29 -1.05
N SER A 9 23.05 7.04 -0.95
CA SER A 9 23.53 6.09 0.06
C SER A 9 24.71 5.24 -0.45
N GLN A 10 25.32 4.49 0.46
CA GLN A 10 26.32 3.48 0.08
C GLN A 10 25.68 2.18 -0.48
N ARG A 11 24.37 2.04 -0.32
CA ARG A 11 23.61 0.86 -0.75
C ARG A 11 22.63 1.21 -1.85
N VAL A 12 22.81 0.65 -3.03
CA VAL A 12 21.81 0.71 -4.09
C VAL A 12 20.64 -0.25 -3.81
N LEU A 13 19.47 0.05 -4.36
CA LEU A 13 18.27 -0.79 -4.32
C LEU A 13 17.80 -1.15 -2.88
N ALA A 14 18.05 -0.28 -1.90
CA ALA A 14 17.73 -0.53 -0.50
C ALA A 14 16.23 -0.80 -0.26
N LYS A 15 15.33 -0.08 -0.97
CA LYS A 15 13.88 -0.33 -0.90
C LYS A 15 13.48 -1.69 -1.48
N VAL A 16 14.18 -2.19 -2.50
CA VAL A 16 13.96 -3.53 -3.06
C VAL A 16 14.28 -4.58 -2.00
N ALA A 17 15.39 -4.42 -1.28
CA ALA A 17 15.87 -5.38 -0.28
C ALA A 17 14.84 -5.66 0.84
N VAL A 18 14.11 -4.65 1.30
CA VAL A 18 13.15 -4.77 2.42
C VAL A 18 11.72 -5.06 1.96
N SER A 19 11.43 -4.85 0.68
CA SER A 19 10.07 -4.95 0.15
C SER A 19 9.52 -6.38 0.18
N GLY A 20 8.19 -6.49 0.36
CA GLY A 20 7.51 -7.79 0.43
C GLY A 20 8.05 -8.73 1.50
N GLY A 21 8.56 -8.18 2.62
CA GLY A 21 9.18 -8.96 3.70
C GLY A 21 10.53 -9.57 3.28
N GLY A 22 11.34 -8.85 2.50
CA GLY A 22 12.64 -9.32 2.00
C GLY A 22 12.56 -10.23 0.77
N ARG A 23 11.36 -10.40 0.19
CA ARG A 23 11.15 -11.27 -1.00
C ARG A 23 11.08 -10.49 -2.31
N CYS A 24 10.87 -9.19 -2.27
CA CYS A 24 10.54 -8.29 -3.38
C CYS A 24 9.23 -8.66 -4.09
N ASN A 25 8.14 -8.00 -3.75
CA ASN A 25 6.89 -8.08 -4.51
C ASN A 25 7.05 -7.28 -5.81
N CYS A 26 7.57 -7.93 -6.86
CA CYS A 26 8.04 -7.28 -8.10
C CYS A 26 6.94 -6.57 -8.86
N THR A 27 5.73 -7.14 -8.89
CA THR A 27 4.57 -6.62 -9.60
C THR A 27 3.30 -7.33 -9.08
N ASN A 28 2.20 -7.08 -9.77
CA ASN A 28 0.92 -7.78 -9.59
C ASN A 28 0.48 -8.36 -10.93
N SER A 29 -0.30 -9.44 -10.95
CA SER A 29 -0.87 -9.96 -12.20
C SER A 29 -1.97 -9.06 -12.77
N PHE A 30 -2.52 -8.17 -11.95
CA PHE A 30 -3.69 -7.32 -12.24
C PHE A 30 -4.96 -8.10 -12.59
N GLU A 31 -4.97 -9.41 -12.37
CA GLU A 31 -6.19 -10.21 -12.52
C GLU A 31 -7.25 -9.73 -11.52
N GLY A 32 -8.46 -9.47 -12.01
CA GLY A 32 -9.55 -8.91 -11.21
C GLY A 32 -9.49 -7.39 -10.98
N VAL A 33 -8.45 -6.69 -11.42
CA VAL A 33 -8.40 -5.22 -11.37
C VAL A 33 -9.17 -4.65 -12.56
N THR A 34 -10.42 -4.27 -12.33
CA THR A 34 -11.30 -3.70 -13.37
C THR A 34 -11.16 -2.18 -13.50
N ASP A 35 -10.76 -1.51 -12.43
CA ASP A 35 -10.52 -0.07 -12.39
C ASP A 35 -9.18 0.22 -11.68
N LEU A 36 -8.26 0.84 -12.41
CA LEU A 36 -6.95 1.21 -11.87
C LEU A 36 -7.02 2.22 -10.72
N GLN A 37 -8.11 2.95 -10.55
CA GLN A 37 -8.31 3.85 -9.40
C GLN A 37 -8.36 3.08 -8.08
N GLN A 38 -8.78 1.81 -8.10
CA GLN A 38 -8.80 0.95 -6.91
C GLN A 38 -7.40 0.60 -6.39
N VAL A 39 -6.42 0.59 -7.29
CA VAL A 39 -5.04 0.20 -6.97
C VAL A 39 -4.05 1.37 -7.04
N TYR A 40 -4.36 2.41 -7.81
CA TYR A 40 -3.64 3.68 -7.86
C TYR A 40 -4.58 4.83 -7.48
N PRO A 41 -4.74 5.16 -6.20
CA PRO A 41 -5.57 6.28 -5.77
C PRO A 41 -5.15 7.61 -6.41
N ARG A 42 -3.86 7.79 -6.70
CA ARG A 42 -3.26 8.90 -7.46
C ARG A 42 -2.52 8.35 -8.68
N GLY A 43 -2.57 9.08 -9.79
CA GLY A 43 -1.88 8.69 -11.02
C GLY A 43 -2.55 7.62 -11.89
N HIS A 44 -3.72 7.05 -11.52
CA HIS A 44 -4.38 5.96 -12.26
C HIS A 44 -4.61 6.26 -13.76
N ARG A 45 -4.94 7.52 -14.11
CA ARG A 45 -5.16 7.92 -15.51
C ARG A 45 -3.86 7.89 -16.32
N LEU A 46 -2.77 8.33 -15.70
CA LEU A 46 -1.44 8.25 -16.31
C LEU A 46 -1.02 6.78 -16.45
N MET A 47 -1.14 5.99 -15.40
CA MET A 47 -0.81 4.56 -15.44
C MET A 47 -1.59 3.80 -16.52
N LYS A 48 -2.90 4.09 -16.68
CA LYS A 48 -3.72 3.52 -17.76
C LYS A 48 -3.14 3.80 -19.16
N ARG A 49 -2.61 4.99 -19.37
CA ARG A 49 -1.95 5.35 -20.64
C ARG A 49 -0.62 4.61 -20.80
N LEU A 50 0.23 4.64 -19.76
CA LEU A 50 1.58 4.12 -19.83
C LEU A 50 1.63 2.59 -19.88
N PHE A 51 0.61 1.89 -19.41
CA PHE A 51 0.48 0.43 -19.56
C PHE A 51 0.39 -0.03 -21.04
N ASN A 52 0.03 0.86 -21.97
CA ASN A 52 0.13 0.58 -23.40
C ASN A 52 1.58 0.63 -23.92
N ILE A 53 2.51 1.21 -23.16
CA ILE A 53 3.95 1.26 -23.47
C ILE A 53 4.68 0.11 -22.78
N PHE A 54 4.43 -0.07 -21.47
CA PHE A 54 5.02 -1.11 -20.64
C PHE A 54 4.06 -1.47 -19.50
N GLY A 55 3.31 -2.54 -19.67
CA GLY A 55 2.33 -3.01 -18.70
C GLY A 55 2.85 -4.15 -17.80
N PRO A 56 1.98 -4.71 -16.95
CA PRO A 56 2.34 -5.81 -16.04
C PRO A 56 2.89 -7.06 -16.76
N ALA A 57 2.28 -7.44 -17.89
CA ALA A 57 2.74 -8.57 -18.68
C ALA A 57 4.13 -8.31 -19.31
N ASP A 58 4.43 -7.04 -19.63
CA ASP A 58 5.75 -6.66 -20.14
C ASP A 58 6.80 -6.74 -19.03
N ALA A 59 6.47 -6.28 -17.81
CA ALA A 59 7.34 -6.38 -16.65
C ALA A 59 7.64 -7.86 -16.34
N TYR A 60 6.62 -8.72 -16.34
CA TYR A 60 6.78 -10.15 -16.12
C TYR A 60 7.75 -10.76 -17.14
N ARG A 61 7.52 -10.53 -18.45
CA ARG A 61 8.41 -10.99 -19.53
C ARG A 61 9.81 -10.44 -19.41
N TRP A 62 9.96 -9.17 -19.03
CA TRP A 62 11.26 -8.51 -18.89
C TRP A 62 12.16 -9.21 -17.88
N PHE A 63 11.60 -9.61 -16.73
CA PHE A 63 12.33 -10.36 -15.70
C PHE A 63 12.66 -11.78 -16.15
N GLU A 64 11.68 -12.50 -16.74
CA GLU A 64 11.89 -13.88 -17.18
C GLU A 64 12.95 -13.98 -18.29
N GLN A 65 12.93 -13.06 -19.26
CA GLN A 65 13.93 -13.01 -20.34
C GLN A 65 15.36 -12.75 -19.84
N ARG A 66 15.49 -12.26 -18.60
CA ARG A 66 16.78 -12.03 -17.93
C ARG A 66 17.09 -13.09 -16.86
N GLY A 67 16.42 -14.23 -16.93
CA GLY A 67 16.71 -15.40 -16.11
C GLY A 67 16.09 -15.36 -14.70
N VAL A 68 15.22 -14.40 -14.37
CA VAL A 68 14.50 -14.37 -13.11
C VAL A 68 13.15 -15.06 -13.27
N ALA A 69 13.05 -16.31 -12.81
CA ALA A 69 11.78 -17.00 -12.75
C ALA A 69 10.86 -16.36 -11.69
N LEU A 70 9.62 -16.05 -12.09
CA LEU A 70 8.62 -15.45 -11.25
C LEU A 70 7.54 -16.45 -10.81
N THR A 71 6.78 -16.11 -9.78
CA THR A 71 5.62 -16.85 -9.30
C THR A 71 4.53 -15.88 -8.86
N THR A 72 3.28 -16.16 -9.26
CA THR A 72 2.10 -15.40 -8.84
C THR A 72 1.45 -16.14 -7.67
N GLN A 73 1.21 -15.44 -6.57
CA GLN A 73 0.51 -15.96 -5.40
C GLN A 73 -1.02 -15.84 -5.56
N SER A 74 -1.77 -16.46 -4.67
CA SER A 74 -3.25 -16.46 -4.69
C SER A 74 -3.87 -15.06 -4.51
N ASP A 75 -3.12 -14.12 -3.97
CA ASP A 75 -3.49 -12.70 -3.82
C ASP A 75 -3.04 -11.84 -5.02
N HIS A 76 -2.66 -12.48 -6.13
CA HIS A 76 -2.17 -11.86 -7.36
C HIS A 76 -0.82 -11.13 -7.26
N CYS A 77 -0.18 -11.15 -6.09
CA CYS A 77 1.17 -10.62 -5.93
C CYS A 77 2.20 -11.50 -6.65
N VAL A 78 3.17 -10.87 -7.31
CA VAL A 78 4.20 -11.55 -8.08
C VAL A 78 5.55 -11.40 -7.41
N PHE A 79 6.20 -12.53 -7.12
CA PHE A 79 7.50 -12.61 -6.48
C PHE A 79 8.50 -13.36 -7.33
N PRO A 80 9.82 -13.16 -7.14
CA PRO A 80 10.79 -14.09 -7.67
C PRO A 80 10.57 -15.48 -7.04
N ARG A 81 10.68 -16.55 -7.84
CA ARG A 81 10.48 -17.92 -7.36
C ARG A 81 11.44 -18.29 -6.22
N SER A 82 12.59 -17.64 -6.15
CA SER A 82 13.57 -17.77 -5.06
C SER A 82 13.03 -17.25 -3.71
N GLN A 83 11.95 -16.48 -3.69
CA GLN A 83 11.42 -15.80 -2.49
C GLN A 83 12.47 -14.92 -1.79
N ASN A 84 13.43 -14.36 -2.55
CA ASN A 84 14.53 -13.57 -2.04
C ASN A 84 14.73 -12.31 -2.90
N ALA A 85 14.63 -11.13 -2.31
CA ALA A 85 14.83 -9.85 -2.97
C ALA A 85 16.23 -9.70 -3.59
N GLN A 86 17.23 -10.42 -3.06
CA GLN A 86 18.60 -10.39 -3.59
C GLN A 86 18.66 -10.86 -5.06
N THR A 87 17.75 -11.74 -5.49
CA THR A 87 17.65 -12.17 -6.89
C THR A 87 17.39 -10.97 -7.82
N ILE A 88 16.49 -10.07 -7.42
CA ILE A 88 16.19 -8.87 -8.20
C ILE A 88 17.32 -7.85 -8.14
N ILE A 89 17.93 -7.68 -6.97
CA ILE A 89 19.09 -6.79 -6.78
C ILE A 89 20.26 -7.24 -7.67
N ASN A 90 20.59 -8.53 -7.62
CA ASN A 90 21.68 -9.11 -8.43
C ASN A 90 21.41 -8.95 -9.92
N LEU A 91 20.17 -9.14 -10.37
CA LEU A 91 19.79 -8.91 -11.77
C LEU A 91 20.14 -7.48 -12.21
N PHE A 92 19.68 -6.48 -11.47
CA PHE A 92 19.93 -5.08 -11.85
C PHE A 92 21.42 -4.72 -11.83
N LEU A 93 22.17 -5.20 -10.83
CA LEU A 93 23.60 -4.96 -10.75
C LEU A 93 24.36 -5.63 -11.91
N SER A 94 24.04 -6.87 -12.23
CA SER A 94 24.66 -7.59 -13.34
C SER A 94 24.33 -6.97 -14.71
N GLU A 95 23.07 -6.49 -14.89
CA GLU A 95 22.71 -5.78 -16.13
C GLU A 95 23.41 -4.42 -16.25
N ALA A 96 23.55 -3.67 -15.12
CA ALA A 96 24.29 -2.42 -15.11
C ALA A 96 25.76 -2.65 -15.48
N GLU A 97 26.42 -3.65 -14.90
CA GLU A 97 27.80 -4.02 -15.21
C GLU A 97 27.95 -4.45 -16.68
N ARG A 98 27.08 -5.34 -17.15
CA ARG A 98 27.09 -5.86 -18.54
C ARG A 98 26.93 -4.74 -19.57
N LEU A 99 26.15 -3.70 -19.26
CA LEU A 99 25.89 -2.58 -20.13
C LEU A 99 26.86 -1.42 -19.94
N GLY A 100 27.83 -1.54 -19.03
CA GLY A 100 28.82 -0.49 -18.75
C GLY A 100 28.21 0.75 -18.09
N VAL A 101 27.11 0.58 -17.32
CA VAL A 101 26.50 1.68 -16.55
C VAL A 101 27.39 2.00 -15.35
N GLU A 102 27.80 3.25 -15.21
CA GLU A 102 28.54 3.73 -14.06
C GLU A 102 27.61 3.94 -12.87
N VAL A 103 27.85 3.26 -11.74
CA VAL A 103 27.06 3.42 -10.51
C VAL A 103 27.92 4.09 -9.43
N VAL A 104 27.60 5.36 -9.12
CA VAL A 104 28.32 6.19 -8.14
C VAL A 104 27.51 6.26 -6.85
N THR A 105 27.96 5.57 -5.82
CA THR A 105 27.33 5.57 -4.49
C THR A 105 27.88 6.67 -3.58
N GLY A 106 27.11 7.05 -2.54
CA GLY A 106 27.50 8.08 -1.59
C GLY A 106 27.46 9.50 -2.17
N ARG A 107 26.89 9.67 -3.36
CA ARG A 107 26.79 10.98 -4.03
C ARG A 107 25.33 11.45 -4.10
N ARG A 108 25.01 12.39 -3.24
CA ARG A 108 23.71 13.08 -3.24
C ARG A 108 23.75 14.24 -4.24
N ILE A 109 22.78 14.29 -5.15
CA ILE A 109 22.53 15.44 -6.01
C ILE A 109 21.52 16.34 -5.29
N GLY A 110 21.80 17.62 -5.19
CA GLY A 110 20.96 18.61 -4.52
C GLY A 110 20.62 19.83 -5.37
N CYS A 111 21.12 19.88 -6.61
CA CYS A 111 20.89 20.98 -7.55
C CYS A 111 20.94 20.45 -8.98
N LEU A 112 20.06 20.95 -9.87
CA LEU A 112 20.08 20.59 -11.29
C LEU A 112 21.38 21.05 -12.00
N LYS A 113 22.01 22.11 -11.50
CA LYS A 113 23.29 22.59 -12.05
C LYS A 113 24.43 21.57 -11.92
N ASP A 114 24.38 20.68 -10.91
CA ASP A 114 25.36 19.61 -10.73
C ASP A 114 25.29 18.56 -11.85
N LEU A 115 24.26 18.63 -12.68
CA LEU A 115 23.97 17.71 -13.77
C LEU A 115 24.04 18.37 -15.17
N SER A 116 24.59 19.59 -15.26
CA SER A 116 24.67 20.38 -16.49
C SER A 116 25.51 19.73 -17.60
N ASP A 117 26.39 18.81 -17.26
CA ASP A 117 27.27 18.11 -18.20
C ASP A 117 26.59 16.89 -18.87
N PHE A 118 25.35 16.60 -18.49
CA PHE A 118 24.57 15.49 -19.06
C PHE A 118 23.53 15.98 -20.06
N ASP A 119 23.46 15.34 -21.23
CA ASP A 119 22.47 15.65 -22.27
C ASP A 119 21.04 15.37 -21.81
N PHE A 120 20.85 14.32 -20.98
CA PHE A 120 19.56 13.89 -20.43
C PHE A 120 19.70 13.55 -18.94
N VAL A 121 18.70 13.93 -18.16
CA VAL A 121 18.63 13.64 -16.73
C VAL A 121 17.30 12.91 -16.42
N ALA A 122 17.38 11.76 -15.80
CA ALA A 122 16.23 11.02 -15.28
C ALA A 122 16.26 10.99 -13.76
N VAL A 123 15.31 11.65 -13.10
CA VAL A 123 15.17 11.67 -11.65
C VAL A 123 14.32 10.50 -11.18
N THR A 124 14.94 9.61 -10.39
CA THR A 124 14.33 8.37 -9.89
C THR A 124 14.54 8.20 -8.38
N THR A 125 14.58 9.33 -7.65
CA THR A 125 14.95 9.39 -6.22
C THR A 125 13.95 8.74 -5.27
N GLY A 126 12.81 8.29 -5.80
CA GLY A 126 11.72 7.76 -4.98
C GLY A 126 10.93 8.83 -4.23
N GLY A 127 10.03 8.41 -3.35
CA GLY A 127 9.23 9.30 -2.54
C GLY A 127 10.08 10.04 -1.51
N GLN A 128 9.69 11.28 -1.21
CA GLN A 128 10.35 12.14 -0.23
C GLN A 128 9.37 12.49 0.89
N PRO A 129 9.84 12.55 2.16
CA PRO A 129 8.93 12.78 3.29
C PRO A 129 8.52 14.25 3.47
N ARG A 130 9.18 15.18 2.76
CA ARG A 130 9.00 16.63 2.90
C ARG A 130 9.13 17.35 1.56
N THR A 131 8.37 18.42 1.39
CA THR A 131 8.38 19.25 0.18
C THR A 131 9.76 19.84 -0.12
N GLU A 132 10.47 20.30 0.93
CA GLU A 132 11.79 20.92 0.80
C GLU A 132 12.82 19.99 0.16
N ALA A 133 12.65 18.67 0.32
CA ALA A 133 13.53 17.69 -0.30
C ALA A 133 13.34 17.56 -1.82
N LEU A 134 12.30 18.19 -2.38
CA LEU A 134 11.98 18.20 -3.81
C LEU A 134 12.22 19.58 -4.47
N GLU A 135 12.52 20.64 -3.71
CA GLU A 135 12.68 22.01 -4.23
C GLU A 135 13.80 22.12 -5.28
N TRP A 136 14.88 21.34 -5.13
CA TRP A 136 15.99 21.31 -6.07
C TRP A 136 15.61 20.85 -7.48
N LEU A 137 14.43 20.22 -7.64
CA LEU A 137 13.90 19.78 -8.94
C LEU A 137 13.29 20.93 -9.75
N GLU A 138 13.05 22.07 -9.12
CA GLU A 138 12.45 23.28 -9.76
C GLU A 138 11.12 22.96 -10.49
N GLN A 139 10.32 22.05 -9.92
CA GLN A 139 9.05 21.60 -10.46
C GLN A 139 7.89 21.89 -9.52
N PRO A 140 6.66 22.08 -10.04
CA PRO A 140 5.46 22.03 -9.22
C PRO A 140 5.34 20.69 -8.50
N VAL A 141 5.13 20.73 -7.19
CA VAL A 141 5.05 19.56 -6.30
C VAL A 141 3.68 19.49 -5.64
N GLU A 142 3.06 18.33 -5.64
CA GLU A 142 1.98 18.00 -4.72
C GLU A 142 2.59 17.64 -3.36
N PRO A 143 2.21 18.32 -2.26
CA PRO A 143 2.85 18.11 -0.96
C PRO A 143 2.87 16.63 -0.56
N PRO A 144 4.05 16.08 -0.21
CA PRO A 144 4.15 14.68 0.15
C PRO A 144 3.56 14.41 1.53
N VAL A 145 2.76 13.36 1.65
CA VAL A 145 2.21 12.84 2.90
C VAL A 145 2.37 11.32 2.95
N PRO A 146 2.51 10.71 4.12
CA PRO A 146 2.55 9.27 4.26
C PRO A 146 1.30 8.56 3.71
N SER A 147 1.52 7.41 3.10
CA SER A 147 0.52 6.47 2.57
C SER A 147 0.88 5.04 3.02
N LEU A 148 -0.07 4.12 3.02
CA LEU A 148 0.11 2.71 3.41
C LEU A 148 0.65 2.54 4.84
N PHE A 149 0.02 3.14 5.83
CA PHE A 149 0.44 3.05 7.23
C PHE A 149 -0.62 2.38 8.11
N SER A 150 -0.17 1.78 9.21
CA SER A 150 -1.00 1.19 10.24
C SER A 150 -1.56 2.27 11.16
N PHE A 151 -2.77 2.06 11.68
CA PHE A 151 -3.42 2.98 12.61
C PHE A 151 -3.06 2.68 14.05
N SER A 152 -2.68 3.72 14.80
CA SER A 152 -2.63 3.67 16.25
C SER A 152 -4.04 3.84 16.82
N ILE A 153 -4.38 3.01 17.82
CA ILE A 153 -5.67 3.00 18.49
C ILE A 153 -5.39 2.74 19.98
N ASP A 154 -5.84 3.63 20.84
CA ASP A 154 -5.60 3.52 22.30
C ASP A 154 -6.64 2.59 22.92
N ASP A 155 -6.41 1.28 22.86
CA ASP A 155 -7.23 0.23 23.45
C ASP A 155 -6.35 -0.93 23.91
N ASP A 156 -5.99 -0.96 25.19
CA ASP A 156 -5.11 -1.98 25.77
C ASP A 156 -5.66 -3.41 25.65
N ILE A 157 -7.00 -3.55 25.68
CA ILE A 157 -7.64 -4.86 25.56
C ILE A 157 -7.54 -5.36 24.12
N LEU A 158 -7.68 -4.46 23.16
CA LEU A 158 -7.44 -4.76 21.74
C LEU A 158 -5.97 -5.14 21.52
N HIS A 159 -5.03 -4.39 22.11
CA HIS A 159 -3.59 -4.65 21.99
C HIS A 159 -3.21 -6.04 22.51
N ALA A 160 -3.89 -6.54 23.57
CA ALA A 160 -3.70 -7.89 24.09
C ALA A 160 -4.06 -9.00 23.07
N LEU A 161 -4.79 -8.67 21.99
CA LEU A 161 -5.13 -9.58 20.90
C LEU A 161 -4.12 -9.52 19.72
N MET A 162 -2.96 -8.92 19.92
CA MET A 162 -1.89 -8.81 18.95
C MET A 162 -1.63 -10.14 18.21
N GLY A 163 -1.45 -10.05 16.89
CA GLY A 163 -1.26 -11.22 16.01
C GLY A 163 -2.56 -11.82 15.46
N THR A 164 -3.73 -11.38 15.95
CA THR A 164 -5.01 -11.85 15.42
C THR A 164 -5.25 -11.27 14.02
N VAL A 165 -5.56 -12.15 13.06
CA VAL A 165 -5.94 -11.78 11.69
C VAL A 165 -7.40 -12.11 11.45
N VAL A 166 -8.16 -11.16 10.90
CA VAL A 166 -9.55 -11.33 10.46
C VAL A 166 -9.61 -11.15 8.95
N ASN A 167 -9.82 -12.24 8.20
CA ASN A 167 -9.69 -12.23 6.74
C ASN A 167 -10.79 -11.46 5.99
N GLY A 168 -12.01 -11.45 6.51
CA GLY A 168 -13.19 -10.86 5.84
C GLY A 168 -13.58 -9.47 6.35
N ALA A 169 -12.74 -8.81 7.12
CA ALA A 169 -13.09 -7.52 7.70
C ALA A 169 -13.23 -6.41 6.66
N SER A 170 -14.01 -5.38 6.99
CA SER A 170 -13.98 -4.10 6.28
C SER A 170 -13.88 -2.94 7.26
N ALA A 171 -13.29 -1.84 6.81
CA ALA A 171 -13.11 -0.64 7.59
C ALA A 171 -13.44 0.61 6.77
N MET A 172 -13.96 1.64 7.43
CA MET A 172 -14.28 2.91 6.79
C MET A 172 -14.04 4.10 7.71
N ILE A 173 -13.81 5.27 7.11
CA ILE A 173 -13.80 6.55 7.79
C ILE A 173 -15.20 7.17 7.65
N PRO A 174 -15.96 7.33 8.75
CA PRO A 174 -17.33 7.85 8.70
C PRO A 174 -17.42 9.23 8.01
N ALA A 175 -18.59 9.53 7.45
CA ALA A 175 -18.86 10.75 6.71
C ALA A 175 -17.94 10.99 5.50
N THR A 176 -17.19 9.97 5.06
CA THR A 176 -16.36 10.00 3.86
C THR A 176 -16.73 8.87 2.89
N LYS A 177 -16.14 8.91 1.69
CA LYS A 177 -16.26 7.81 0.73
C LYS A 177 -15.23 6.67 0.95
N TRP A 178 -14.24 6.87 1.82
CA TRP A 178 -13.12 5.95 1.98
C TRP A 178 -13.51 4.73 2.80
N ARG A 179 -13.41 3.59 2.14
CA ARG A 179 -13.65 2.26 2.70
C ARG A 179 -12.70 1.25 2.06
N SER A 180 -12.38 0.24 2.81
CA SER A 180 -11.56 -0.87 2.34
C SER A 180 -12.02 -2.17 2.97
N SER A 181 -11.70 -3.30 2.33
CA SER A 181 -11.98 -4.64 2.85
C SER A 181 -10.77 -5.56 2.63
N GLY A 182 -10.71 -6.63 3.39
CA GLY A 182 -9.66 -7.64 3.30
C GLY A 182 -9.13 -8.03 4.68
N PRO A 183 -8.00 -8.73 4.75
CA PRO A 183 -7.39 -9.10 6.02
C PRO A 183 -7.06 -7.87 6.88
N LEU A 184 -7.55 -7.87 8.12
CA LEU A 184 -7.23 -6.91 9.16
C LEU A 184 -6.38 -7.61 10.23
N LEU A 185 -5.26 -7.00 10.58
CA LEU A 185 -4.33 -7.50 11.60
C LEU A 185 -4.39 -6.60 12.84
N ILE A 186 -4.62 -7.19 14.00
CA ILE A 186 -4.46 -6.51 15.27
C ILE A 186 -2.98 -6.52 15.67
N THR A 187 -2.46 -5.35 16.06
CA THR A 187 -1.07 -5.15 16.46
C THR A 187 -1.01 -4.59 17.89
N HIS A 188 0.18 -4.48 18.44
CA HIS A 188 0.39 -3.91 19.79
C HIS A 188 0.22 -2.37 19.85
N TRP A 189 -0.04 -1.71 18.74
CA TRP A 189 -0.37 -0.27 18.68
C TRP A 189 -1.76 0.02 18.11
N GLY A 190 -2.49 -0.99 17.64
CA GLY A 190 -3.80 -0.83 17.03
C GLY A 190 -4.06 -1.79 15.89
N MET A 191 -4.30 -1.28 14.67
CA MET A 191 -4.73 -2.08 13.53
C MET A 191 -3.85 -1.88 12.29
N SER A 192 -3.63 -2.97 11.54
CA SER A 192 -2.84 -3.05 10.32
C SER A 192 -3.47 -4.06 9.33
N GLY A 193 -2.65 -4.56 8.42
CA GLY A 193 -3.05 -5.52 7.38
C GLY A 193 -3.63 -4.85 6.14
N PRO A 194 -3.86 -5.60 5.05
CA PRO A 194 -4.29 -5.07 3.75
C PRO A 194 -5.53 -4.16 3.82
N CYS A 195 -6.51 -4.48 4.69
CA CYS A 195 -7.70 -3.65 4.90
C CYS A 195 -7.32 -2.24 5.36
N ILE A 196 -6.49 -2.13 6.39
CA ILE A 196 -6.11 -0.85 6.99
C ILE A 196 -5.11 -0.09 6.11
N LEU A 197 -4.11 -0.78 5.56
CA LEU A 197 -3.11 -0.16 4.68
C LEU A 197 -3.75 0.45 3.43
N ARG A 198 -4.72 -0.22 2.81
CA ARG A 198 -5.48 0.36 1.68
C ARG A 198 -6.30 1.56 2.10
N LEU A 199 -6.99 1.47 3.25
CA LEU A 199 -7.79 2.58 3.77
C LEU A 199 -6.92 3.80 4.04
N SER A 200 -5.75 3.64 4.66
CA SER A 200 -4.81 4.72 4.91
C SER A 200 -4.30 5.36 3.62
N SER A 201 -4.08 4.58 2.56
CA SER A 201 -3.71 5.09 1.24
C SER A 201 -4.84 5.90 0.59
N TYR A 202 -6.07 5.39 0.59
CA TYR A 202 -7.21 6.12 0.03
C TYR A 202 -7.45 7.45 0.74
N ALA A 203 -7.31 7.47 2.06
CA ALA A 203 -7.57 8.61 2.91
C ALA A 203 -6.31 9.42 3.28
N ALA A 204 -5.15 9.18 2.64
CA ALA A 204 -3.85 9.70 3.07
C ALA A 204 -3.85 11.22 3.37
N ARG A 205 -4.34 12.05 2.44
CA ARG A 205 -4.42 13.51 2.64
C ARG A 205 -5.41 13.89 3.73
N HIS A 206 -6.60 13.29 3.75
CA HIS A 206 -7.60 13.55 4.78
C HIS A 206 -7.08 13.23 6.20
N LEU A 207 -6.42 12.09 6.35
CA LEU A 207 -5.82 11.70 7.63
C LEU A 207 -4.67 12.61 8.03
N HIS A 208 -3.86 13.07 7.06
CA HIS A 208 -2.81 14.06 7.31
C HIS A 208 -3.42 15.39 7.80
N ASP A 209 -4.43 15.91 7.09
CA ASP A 209 -5.08 17.18 7.42
C ASP A 209 -5.78 17.14 8.80
N ALA A 210 -6.27 15.95 9.18
CA ALA A 210 -6.83 15.69 10.51
C ALA A 210 -5.76 15.42 11.59
N GLY A 211 -4.47 15.61 11.31
CA GLY A 211 -3.38 15.30 12.24
C GLY A 211 -3.35 13.83 12.67
N TYR A 212 -3.82 12.94 11.79
CA TYR A 212 -3.99 11.49 12.05
C TYR A 212 -4.92 11.15 13.22
N HIS A 213 -5.85 12.04 13.54
CA HIS A 213 -6.93 11.80 14.51
C HIS A 213 -8.24 11.72 13.74
N SER A 214 -8.87 10.55 13.71
CA SER A 214 -10.09 10.33 12.93
C SER A 214 -10.90 9.16 13.49
N PRO A 215 -12.24 9.23 13.46
CA PRO A 215 -13.06 8.07 13.74
C PRO A 215 -12.81 6.97 12.70
N LEU A 216 -12.90 5.73 13.14
CA LEU A 216 -12.80 4.51 12.34
C LEU A 216 -13.97 3.61 12.68
N VAL A 217 -14.63 3.07 11.67
CA VAL A 217 -15.65 2.03 11.84
C VAL A 217 -15.14 0.74 11.23
N VAL A 218 -15.24 -0.35 12.01
CA VAL A 218 -14.84 -1.69 11.59
C VAL A 218 -16.05 -2.59 11.53
N ASN A 219 -16.23 -3.27 10.40
CA ASN A 219 -17.10 -4.42 10.26
C ASN A 219 -16.23 -5.67 10.30
N TRP A 220 -16.28 -6.39 11.40
CA TRP A 220 -15.40 -7.52 11.66
C TRP A 220 -15.66 -8.74 10.76
N LEU A 221 -16.87 -8.89 10.27
CA LEU A 221 -17.27 -10.03 9.45
C LEU A 221 -17.39 -9.68 7.95
N GLY A 222 -17.41 -8.38 7.60
CA GLY A 222 -17.68 -7.91 6.24
C GLY A 222 -19.09 -8.26 5.75
N LEU A 223 -19.99 -8.62 6.66
CA LEU A 223 -21.38 -9.00 6.39
C LEU A 223 -22.33 -7.83 6.67
N ARG A 224 -23.51 -7.88 6.10
CA ARG A 224 -24.59 -6.94 6.39
C ARG A 224 -25.21 -7.25 7.76
N GLU A 225 -25.80 -6.25 8.39
CA GLU A 225 -26.48 -6.40 9.71
C GLU A 225 -27.51 -7.53 9.73
N THR A 226 -28.29 -7.70 8.66
CA THR A 226 -29.26 -8.76 8.51
C THR A 226 -28.63 -10.16 8.49
N GLU A 227 -27.48 -10.30 7.88
CA GLU A 227 -26.75 -11.58 7.80
C GLU A 227 -26.15 -11.92 9.19
N VAL A 228 -25.59 -10.91 9.89
CA VAL A 228 -25.07 -11.09 11.25
C VAL A 228 -26.19 -11.41 12.22
N LEU A 229 -27.37 -10.78 12.09
CA LEU A 229 -28.54 -11.10 12.92
C LEU A 229 -28.97 -12.54 12.74
N LEU A 230 -28.98 -13.07 11.51
CA LEU A 230 -29.26 -14.47 11.24
C LEU A 230 -28.27 -15.41 11.94
N LEU A 231 -26.97 -15.12 11.87
CA LEU A 231 -25.95 -15.91 12.57
C LEU A 231 -26.16 -15.94 14.07
N ILE A 232 -26.51 -14.79 14.68
CA ILE A 232 -26.81 -14.69 16.11
C ILE A 232 -28.06 -15.51 16.45
N THR A 233 -29.13 -15.37 15.66
CA THR A 233 -30.38 -16.12 15.88
C THR A 233 -30.17 -17.62 15.76
N GLU A 234 -29.39 -18.08 14.78
CA GLU A 234 -29.01 -19.48 14.67
C GLU A 234 -28.21 -19.98 15.88
N ALA A 235 -27.30 -19.14 16.42
CA ALA A 235 -26.52 -19.52 17.60
C ALA A 235 -27.40 -19.67 18.84
N VAL A 236 -28.43 -18.81 19.03
CA VAL A 236 -29.44 -18.96 20.09
C VAL A 236 -30.14 -20.30 19.97
N HIS A 237 -30.56 -20.72 18.77
CA HIS A 237 -31.24 -22.00 18.57
C HIS A 237 -30.33 -23.22 18.72
N ARG A 238 -29.09 -23.14 18.24
CA ARG A 238 -28.16 -24.27 18.28
C ARG A 238 -27.49 -24.50 19.63
N HIS A 239 -27.32 -23.43 20.43
CA HIS A 239 -26.53 -23.46 21.66
C HIS A 239 -27.24 -22.77 22.85
N PRO A 240 -28.54 -22.97 23.09
CA PRO A 240 -29.33 -22.15 24.00
C PRO A 240 -28.69 -22.01 25.40
N HIS A 241 -28.19 -23.10 25.98
CA HIS A 241 -27.64 -23.12 27.34
C HIS A 241 -26.11 -22.88 27.41
N LYS A 242 -25.43 -22.68 26.28
CA LYS A 242 -24.00 -22.33 26.33
C LYS A 242 -23.81 -20.85 26.56
N LEU A 243 -22.67 -20.48 27.15
CA LEU A 243 -22.32 -19.08 27.36
C LEU A 243 -22.03 -18.42 26.02
N ILE A 244 -22.47 -17.19 25.82
CA ILE A 244 -22.23 -16.38 24.62
C ILE A 244 -20.73 -16.30 24.33
N THR A 245 -19.89 -16.08 25.34
CA THR A 245 -18.44 -15.98 25.19
C THR A 245 -17.75 -17.31 24.83
N SER A 246 -18.42 -18.45 25.02
CA SER A 246 -17.82 -19.77 24.76
C SER A 246 -17.99 -20.26 23.32
N VAL A 247 -18.91 -19.67 22.55
CA VAL A 247 -19.24 -20.11 21.18
C VAL A 247 -19.35 -18.90 20.27
N SER A 248 -18.44 -18.76 19.31
CA SER A 248 -18.60 -17.80 18.22
C SER A 248 -19.48 -18.40 17.12
N PRO A 249 -20.47 -17.65 16.60
CA PRO A 249 -21.28 -18.11 15.47
C PRO A 249 -20.53 -18.04 14.13
N SER A 250 -19.34 -17.41 14.11
CA SER A 250 -18.51 -17.27 12.91
C SER A 250 -17.11 -17.83 13.14
N PRO A 251 -16.62 -18.73 12.26
CA PRO A 251 -15.25 -19.23 12.33
C PRO A 251 -14.19 -18.17 11.94
N ALA A 252 -14.62 -17.04 11.40
CA ALA A 252 -13.73 -15.94 11.02
C ALA A 252 -13.13 -15.21 12.23
N LEU A 253 -13.76 -15.33 13.41
CA LEU A 253 -13.33 -14.70 14.65
C LEU A 253 -12.67 -15.72 15.58
N THR A 254 -11.45 -15.43 16.04
CA THR A 254 -10.83 -16.22 17.09
C THR A 254 -11.64 -16.11 18.40
N THR A 255 -11.56 -17.12 19.26
CA THR A 255 -12.26 -17.11 20.56
C THR A 255 -11.93 -15.86 21.38
N ALA A 256 -10.67 -15.44 21.41
CA ALA A 256 -10.25 -14.26 22.16
C ALA A 256 -10.86 -12.97 21.61
N LEU A 257 -10.86 -12.80 20.29
CA LEU A 257 -11.49 -11.63 19.65
C LEU A 257 -13.02 -11.64 19.85
N TRP A 258 -13.65 -12.80 19.70
CA TRP A 258 -15.08 -12.96 19.99
C TRP A 258 -15.43 -12.52 21.40
N GLN A 259 -14.67 -13.00 22.40
CA GLN A 259 -14.87 -12.63 23.81
C GLN A 259 -14.72 -11.12 24.05
N TYR A 260 -13.71 -10.51 23.43
CA TYR A 260 -13.50 -9.06 23.49
C TYR A 260 -14.73 -8.31 22.95
N LEU A 261 -15.18 -8.67 21.75
CA LEU A 261 -16.32 -8.00 21.09
C LEU A 261 -17.62 -8.19 21.90
N MET A 262 -17.86 -9.38 22.44
CA MET A 262 -19.06 -9.64 23.26
C MET A 262 -19.02 -8.91 24.60
N ARG A 263 -17.87 -8.81 25.25
CA ARG A 263 -17.72 -7.98 26.46
C ARG A 263 -17.94 -6.48 26.14
N LYS A 264 -17.46 -6.00 25.00
CA LYS A 264 -17.70 -4.64 24.53
C LYS A 264 -19.20 -4.39 24.28
N ALA A 265 -19.90 -5.34 23.65
CA ALA A 265 -21.33 -5.23 23.34
C ALA A 265 -22.26 -5.34 24.56
N LEU A 266 -21.95 -6.27 25.47
CA LEU A 266 -22.89 -6.73 26.50
C LEU A 266 -22.40 -6.49 27.95
N GLY A 267 -21.14 -6.08 28.13
CA GLY A 267 -20.54 -5.96 29.46
C GLY A 267 -20.55 -7.28 30.23
N GLN A 268 -21.00 -7.27 31.48
CA GLN A 268 -21.09 -8.49 32.30
C GLN A 268 -22.05 -9.55 31.76
N ARG A 269 -23.06 -9.14 30.97
CA ARG A 269 -24.03 -10.03 30.32
C ARG A 269 -23.40 -10.90 29.21
N ALA A 270 -22.17 -10.62 28.77
CA ALA A 270 -21.44 -11.46 27.83
C ALA A 270 -21.26 -12.91 28.31
N ASN A 271 -21.26 -13.15 29.62
CA ASN A 271 -21.17 -14.49 30.20
C ASN A 271 -22.56 -15.15 30.46
N ALA A 272 -23.63 -14.59 29.93
CA ALA A 272 -24.96 -15.20 30.00
C ALA A 272 -25.11 -16.30 28.94
N PRO A 273 -26.09 -17.23 29.12
CA PRO A 273 -26.41 -18.20 28.10
C PRO A 273 -27.15 -17.56 26.92
N TRP A 274 -27.01 -18.18 25.74
CA TRP A 274 -27.55 -17.66 24.45
C TRP A 274 -29.08 -17.45 24.51
N ASP A 275 -29.85 -18.34 25.14
CA ASP A 275 -31.31 -18.26 25.25
C ASP A 275 -31.81 -17.11 26.15
N SER A 276 -30.91 -16.49 26.93
CA SER A 276 -31.24 -15.35 27.79
C SER A 276 -31.15 -14.00 27.09
N LEU A 277 -30.78 -13.97 25.82
CA LEU A 277 -30.64 -12.72 25.03
C LEU A 277 -32.01 -12.10 24.73
N ASN A 278 -32.12 -10.82 24.95
CA ASN A 278 -33.24 -10.03 24.47
C ASN A 278 -32.88 -9.31 23.15
N GLN A 279 -33.89 -8.75 22.47
CA GLN A 279 -33.73 -8.09 21.19
C GLN A 279 -32.73 -6.91 21.22
N ARG A 280 -32.70 -6.15 22.32
CA ARG A 280 -31.76 -5.00 22.46
C ARG A 280 -30.31 -5.49 22.56
N GLU A 281 -30.10 -6.60 23.24
CA GLU A 281 -28.78 -7.23 23.37
C GLU A 281 -28.31 -7.79 22.02
N MET A 282 -29.17 -8.48 21.26
CA MET A 282 -28.89 -8.95 19.91
C MET A 282 -28.52 -7.77 18.98
N ASN A 283 -29.27 -6.69 19.01
CA ASN A 283 -28.97 -5.49 18.21
C ASN A 283 -27.63 -4.86 18.58
N ARG A 284 -27.22 -4.85 19.85
CA ARG A 284 -25.89 -4.38 20.26
C ARG A 284 -24.79 -5.29 19.76
N MET A 285 -24.98 -6.61 19.79
CA MET A 285 -24.04 -7.56 19.20
C MET A 285 -23.88 -7.34 17.68
N VAL A 286 -25.00 -7.21 16.95
CA VAL A 286 -24.99 -6.90 15.52
C VAL A 286 -24.20 -5.63 15.26
N ASN A 287 -24.52 -4.54 15.98
CA ASN A 287 -23.83 -3.26 15.80
C ASN A 287 -22.33 -3.36 16.10
N THR A 288 -21.93 -4.07 17.17
CA THR A 288 -20.50 -4.27 17.47
C THR A 288 -19.80 -5.10 16.41
N LEU A 289 -20.48 -6.06 15.78
CA LEU A 289 -19.89 -6.89 14.73
C LEU A 289 -19.81 -6.21 13.37
N THR A 290 -20.70 -5.24 13.09
CA THR A 290 -20.83 -4.58 11.77
C THR A 290 -20.44 -3.11 11.75
N ASN A 291 -20.50 -2.40 12.89
CA ASN A 291 -20.28 -0.96 13.00
C ASN A 291 -19.46 -0.61 14.25
N ASP A 292 -18.40 -1.38 14.52
CA ASP A 292 -17.57 -1.18 15.70
C ASP A 292 -16.74 0.11 15.59
N ASN A 293 -16.92 1.00 16.56
CA ASN A 293 -16.31 2.33 16.51
C ASN A 293 -14.99 2.36 17.29
N TYR A 294 -13.99 2.96 16.66
CA TYR A 294 -12.67 3.24 17.19
C TYR A 294 -12.26 4.68 16.90
N LEU A 295 -11.23 5.16 17.58
CA LEU A 295 -10.56 6.41 17.29
C LEU A 295 -9.13 6.11 16.84
N ILE A 296 -8.78 6.56 15.64
CA ILE A 296 -7.39 6.62 15.19
C ILE A 296 -6.72 7.73 15.98
N THR A 297 -5.65 7.44 16.70
CA THR A 297 -4.90 8.41 17.54
C THR A 297 -3.53 8.74 16.96
N GLY A 298 -3.18 8.11 15.83
CA GLY A 298 -1.90 8.35 15.17
C GLY A 298 -1.57 7.31 14.11
N ARG A 299 -0.33 7.35 13.67
CA ARG A 299 0.30 6.35 12.79
C ARG A 299 1.25 5.48 13.59
N ALA A 300 1.39 4.21 13.22
CA ALA A 300 2.48 3.39 13.75
C ALA A 300 3.84 4.02 13.47
N PRO A 301 4.81 3.90 14.39
CA PRO A 301 6.08 4.65 14.34
C PRO A 301 7.07 4.17 13.28
N PHE A 302 6.76 3.15 12.50
CA PHE A 302 7.66 2.59 11.48
C PHE A 302 7.81 3.53 10.28
N LYS A 303 9.06 3.89 9.96
CA LYS A 303 9.39 4.85 8.90
C LYS A 303 9.76 4.17 7.57
N ASP A 304 10.16 2.91 7.60
CA ASP A 304 10.86 2.27 6.47
C ASP A 304 9.92 1.63 5.41
N GLU A 305 8.64 1.47 5.72
CA GLU A 305 7.65 0.81 4.85
C GLU A 305 6.69 1.77 4.15
N PHE A 306 6.81 3.08 4.40
CA PHE A 306 5.84 4.03 3.87
C PHE A 306 6.04 4.32 2.39
N VAL A 307 4.93 4.33 1.68
CA VAL A 307 4.80 4.92 0.35
C VAL A 307 4.42 6.39 0.53
N THR A 308 4.92 7.24 -0.34
CA THR A 308 4.61 8.66 -0.35
C THR A 308 3.42 8.94 -1.27
N CYS A 309 2.38 9.58 -0.75
CA CYS A 309 1.33 10.21 -1.53
C CYS A 309 1.76 11.66 -1.79
N GLY A 310 1.98 12.03 -3.05
CA GLY A 310 2.52 13.32 -3.46
C GLY A 310 3.86 13.16 -4.16
N GLY A 311 4.45 14.27 -4.59
CA GLY A 311 5.66 14.31 -5.39
C GLY A 311 5.54 15.31 -6.55
N VAL A 312 6.34 15.17 -7.58
CA VAL A 312 6.28 16.03 -8.78
C VAL A 312 4.88 15.91 -9.40
N SER A 313 4.22 17.05 -9.57
CA SER A 313 2.85 17.12 -10.10
C SER A 313 2.79 16.54 -11.51
N LEU A 314 1.84 15.64 -11.76
CA LEU A 314 1.63 15.04 -13.08
C LEU A 314 1.26 16.08 -14.16
N LYS A 315 0.84 17.27 -13.76
CA LYS A 315 0.60 18.40 -14.68
C LYS A 315 1.90 19.03 -15.17
N ALA A 316 3.00 18.88 -14.44
CA ALA A 316 4.32 19.41 -14.78
C ALA A 316 5.06 18.60 -15.84
N VAL A 317 4.62 17.36 -16.07
CA VAL A 317 5.29 16.45 -17.04
C VAL A 317 4.44 16.17 -18.27
N ASN A 318 5.10 15.80 -19.35
CA ASN A 318 4.45 15.25 -20.53
C ASN A 318 3.93 13.84 -20.23
N SER A 319 2.65 13.59 -20.45
CA SER A 319 2.01 12.33 -20.07
C SER A 319 2.40 11.11 -20.95
N SER A 320 3.19 11.30 -21.99
CA SER A 320 3.65 10.22 -22.89
C SER A 320 5.13 9.93 -22.76
N THR A 321 5.94 10.92 -22.32
CA THR A 321 7.40 10.80 -22.21
C THR A 321 7.92 10.95 -20.78
N LEU A 322 7.08 11.51 -19.89
CA LEU A 322 7.44 11.89 -18.52
C LEU A 322 8.56 12.94 -18.42
N GLU A 323 8.80 13.67 -19.53
CA GLU A 323 9.67 14.82 -19.58
C GLU A 323 9.03 16.03 -18.90
N SER A 324 9.83 16.83 -18.20
CA SER A 324 9.40 18.13 -17.67
C SER A 324 8.92 19.06 -18.80
N LYS A 325 7.83 19.79 -18.54
CA LYS A 325 7.33 20.82 -19.48
C LYS A 325 8.12 22.13 -19.40
N SER A 326 8.81 22.37 -18.28
CA SER A 326 9.58 23.59 -18.03
C SER A 326 11.07 23.41 -18.24
N HIS A 327 11.60 22.20 -18.15
CA HIS A 327 13.03 21.90 -18.26
C HIS A 327 13.22 20.80 -19.32
N PRO A 328 13.59 21.14 -20.56
CA PRO A 328 13.87 20.16 -21.60
C PRO A 328 14.93 19.15 -21.15
N HIS A 329 14.79 17.88 -21.56
CA HIS A 329 15.71 16.78 -21.25
C HIS A 329 15.75 16.35 -19.78
N LEU A 330 14.88 16.91 -18.93
CA LEU A 330 14.69 16.47 -17.55
C LEU A 330 13.44 15.56 -17.47
N PHE A 331 13.62 14.34 -17.00
CA PHE A 331 12.58 13.31 -16.91
C PHE A 331 12.38 12.83 -15.48
N PHE A 332 11.20 12.26 -15.20
CA PHE A 332 10.86 11.74 -13.88
C PHE A 332 10.28 10.34 -13.97
N ALA A 333 10.72 9.42 -13.09
CA ALA A 333 10.17 8.07 -13.02
C ALA A 333 10.08 7.54 -11.59
N GLY A 334 9.10 6.68 -11.34
CA GLY A 334 8.85 6.08 -10.03
C GLY A 334 8.16 7.01 -9.06
N GLU A 335 8.37 6.75 -7.80
CA GLU A 335 7.64 7.36 -6.66
C GLU A 335 7.98 8.86 -6.44
N VAL A 336 8.94 9.43 -7.16
CA VAL A 336 9.17 10.88 -7.19
C VAL A 336 8.01 11.65 -7.84
N LEU A 337 7.23 10.99 -8.71
CA LEU A 337 5.99 11.49 -9.28
C LEU A 337 4.83 11.33 -8.29
N ASP A 338 3.79 12.18 -8.40
CA ASP A 338 2.54 12.02 -7.64
C ASP A 338 1.74 10.79 -8.15
N ILE A 339 2.36 9.62 -7.99
CA ILE A 339 1.79 8.30 -8.28
C ILE A 339 2.05 7.40 -7.09
N ASP A 340 1.00 6.91 -6.47
CA ASP A 340 1.12 5.88 -5.45
C ASP A 340 0.06 4.79 -5.61
N GLY A 341 0.49 3.57 -5.41
CA GLY A 341 -0.33 2.37 -5.42
C GLY A 341 -0.61 1.87 -4.01
N VAL A 342 -1.68 1.08 -3.88
CA VAL A 342 -1.92 0.31 -2.66
C VAL A 342 -0.90 -0.82 -2.52
N THR A 343 -0.92 -1.54 -1.38
CA THR A 343 -0.11 -2.76 -1.20
C THR A 343 -0.46 -3.82 -2.24
N GLY A 344 0.54 -4.59 -2.71
CA GLY A 344 0.35 -5.69 -3.66
C GLY A 344 1.21 -5.64 -4.93
N GLY A 345 2.39 -4.99 -4.91
CA GLY A 345 3.31 -4.91 -6.05
C GLY A 345 3.05 -3.74 -7.02
N PHE A 346 2.00 -2.96 -6.78
CA PHE A 346 1.56 -1.88 -7.67
C PHE A 346 2.58 -0.72 -7.74
N ASN A 347 3.23 -0.37 -6.63
CA ASN A 347 4.25 0.69 -6.61
C ASN A 347 5.48 0.33 -7.43
N PHE A 348 5.93 -0.91 -7.39
CA PHE A 348 7.01 -1.38 -8.26
C PHE A 348 6.58 -1.42 -9.72
N GLN A 349 5.35 -1.88 -10.01
CA GLN A 349 4.85 -1.82 -11.39
C GLN A 349 4.84 -0.39 -11.91
N ALA A 350 4.42 0.60 -11.11
CA ALA A 350 4.48 2.01 -11.50
C ALA A 350 5.93 2.46 -11.77
N ALA A 351 6.87 2.04 -10.93
CA ALA A 351 8.29 2.35 -11.13
C ALA A 351 8.84 1.75 -12.43
N TRP A 352 8.56 0.47 -12.72
CA TRP A 352 8.99 -0.18 -13.96
C TRP A 352 8.39 0.47 -15.20
N THR A 353 7.08 0.73 -15.17
CA THR A 353 6.35 1.36 -16.27
C THR A 353 6.88 2.74 -16.60
N THR A 354 7.04 3.58 -15.57
CA THR A 354 7.52 4.95 -15.76
C THR A 354 8.99 4.99 -16.16
N ALA A 355 9.83 4.14 -15.59
CA ALA A 355 11.25 4.04 -15.96
C ALA A 355 11.42 3.57 -17.40
N PHE A 356 10.68 2.57 -17.85
CA PHE A 356 10.71 2.12 -19.24
C PHE A 356 10.23 3.21 -20.21
N THR A 357 9.17 3.94 -19.84
CA THR A 357 8.66 5.07 -20.63
C THR A 357 9.72 6.16 -20.79
N VAL A 358 10.41 6.52 -19.72
CA VAL A 358 11.50 7.51 -19.76
C VAL A 358 12.66 7.02 -20.61
N ALA A 359 13.11 5.78 -20.39
CA ALA A 359 14.21 5.20 -21.16
C ALA A 359 13.93 5.21 -22.67
N LYS A 360 12.70 4.81 -23.06
CA LYS A 360 12.25 4.86 -24.45
C LYS A 360 12.24 6.28 -25.00
N ALA A 361 11.71 7.25 -24.24
CA ALA A 361 11.65 8.64 -24.67
C ALA A 361 13.05 9.28 -24.85
N ILE A 362 14.02 8.90 -24.01
CA ILE A 362 15.41 9.33 -24.14
C ILE A 362 16.05 8.69 -25.37
N ASP A 363 15.85 7.38 -25.59
CA ASP A 363 16.38 6.66 -26.75
C ASP A 363 15.85 7.24 -28.08
N ASP A 364 14.53 7.48 -28.15
CA ASP A 364 13.88 8.11 -29.32
C ASP A 364 14.50 9.49 -29.60
N LYS A 365 14.81 10.30 -28.59
CA LYS A 365 15.44 11.61 -28.74
C LYS A 365 16.94 11.52 -29.12
N TYR A 366 17.66 10.61 -28.47
CA TYR A 366 19.09 10.41 -28.70
C TYR A 366 19.37 10.00 -30.17
N ASN A 367 18.50 9.19 -30.77
CA ASN A 367 18.64 8.74 -32.13
C ASN A 367 18.28 9.83 -33.20
N ILE A 368 17.77 10.99 -32.76
CA ILE A 368 17.45 12.15 -33.60
C ILE A 368 18.58 13.21 -33.58
N LEU A 369 19.39 13.23 -32.49
CA LEU A 369 20.53 14.11 -32.31
C LEU A 369 21.75 13.58 -33.10
#